data_c84fbdf3493711078c5d811bd7fdfadf
#
_entry.id   c84fbdf3493711078c5d811bd7fdfadf
#
_cell.length_a   1.000
_cell.length_b   1.000
_cell.length_c   1.000
_cell.angle_alpha   90.00
_cell.angle_beta   90.00
_cell.angle_gamma   90.00
#
_symmetry.space_group_name_H-M   'P 1'
#
loop_
_entity.id
_entity.type
_entity.pdbx_description
1 polymer ?
#
loop_
_entity_poly.entity_id
_entity_poly.type
_entity_poly.pdbx_seq_one_letter_code
_entity_poly.pdbx_strand_id
1 'polypeptide(L)'
;VLGAGSLFSAVIPGTDALFTTALPGTGAVTVQAAASNSFGGSGSEEDDSYQDFAASEFSLVLDEADLLTDEEESQLLDKLEAITGEYNLEVAVATVESKDGNEMNYFTDHFFDENGYGTGENHDGILFMVSIGDREWHITTHGYGMTAFNDDGLAYLKENVEPLLKDENFYGAFDTYADLCQDLLEMAANGEPYTEPFSPIWILISLGIGLVLAFLCTMGMRAQ
;
A
#
# COMPACT_ATOMS: atom_id res chain seq x y z
N VAL A 1 6.86 -31.83 -40.18
CA VAL A 1 6.81 -32.81 -39.08
C VAL A 1 8.21 -33.02 -38.56
N LEU A 2 8.56 -32.43 -37.42
CA LEU A 2 9.66 -32.94 -36.57
C LEU A 2 9.46 -32.34 -35.19
N GLY A 3 9.22 -33.23 -34.21
CA GLY A 3 8.85 -32.93 -32.86
C GLY A 3 9.99 -32.31 -32.05
N ALA A 4 9.64 -31.36 -31.22
CA ALA A 4 10.47 -30.85 -30.14
C ALA A 4 10.52 -31.90 -29.02
N GLY A 5 11.69 -32.52 -28.84
CA GLY A 5 11.97 -33.42 -27.73
C GLY A 5 12.23 -32.62 -26.48
N SER A 6 11.29 -32.72 -25.52
CA SER A 6 11.49 -32.27 -24.17
C SER A 6 12.33 -33.28 -23.41
N LEU A 7 13.54 -32.90 -23.00
CA LEU A 7 14.36 -33.70 -22.11
C LEU A 7 14.07 -33.31 -20.67
N PHE A 8 13.31 -34.13 -19.98
CA PHE A 8 13.19 -34.10 -18.51
C PHE A 8 14.43 -34.80 -17.93
N SER A 9 15.24 -34.09 -17.18
CA SER A 9 16.31 -34.70 -16.39
C SER A 9 15.87 -34.76 -14.93
N ALA A 10 15.95 -35.93 -14.32
CA ALA A 10 15.58 -36.19 -12.96
C ALA A 10 16.59 -35.55 -11.99
N VAL A 11 16.05 -34.90 -10.94
CA VAL A 11 16.82 -34.28 -9.86
C VAL A 11 17.33 -35.37 -8.91
N ILE A 12 18.67 -35.40 -8.72
CA ILE A 12 19.32 -36.17 -7.66
C ILE A 12 19.63 -35.20 -6.52
N PRO A 13 19.21 -35.44 -5.26
CA PRO A 13 19.47 -34.53 -4.15
C PRO A 13 20.97 -34.53 -3.81
N GLY A 14 21.57 -33.32 -3.84
CA GLY A 14 22.92 -33.09 -3.33
C GLY A 14 23.96 -32.56 -4.32
N THR A 15 23.61 -32.12 -5.51
CA THR A 15 24.55 -31.51 -6.47
C THR A 15 23.97 -30.23 -7.06
N ASP A 16 24.83 -29.20 -7.15
CA ASP A 16 24.52 -27.94 -7.82
C ASP A 16 24.08 -28.18 -9.28
N ALA A 17 22.82 -27.92 -9.57
CA ALA A 17 22.26 -28.10 -10.90
C ALA A 17 22.38 -26.81 -11.71
N LEU A 18 23.24 -26.85 -12.75
CA LEU A 18 23.28 -25.81 -13.79
C LEU A 18 22.26 -26.14 -14.88
N PHE A 19 21.28 -25.25 -15.06
CA PHE A 19 20.34 -25.36 -16.18
C PHE A 19 20.81 -24.50 -17.36
N THR A 20 21.07 -25.13 -18.49
CA THR A 20 21.37 -24.44 -19.72
C THR A 20 20.20 -24.58 -20.68
N THR A 21 19.50 -23.49 -21.00
CA THR A 21 18.52 -23.45 -22.07
C THR A 21 19.13 -22.81 -23.30
N ALA A 22 19.18 -23.55 -24.42
CA ALA A 22 19.61 -23.03 -25.68
C ALA A 22 18.42 -22.70 -26.57
N LEU A 23 18.26 -21.43 -26.93
CA LEU A 23 17.32 -20.97 -27.94
C LEU A 23 18.05 -20.91 -29.30
N PRO A 24 17.43 -21.36 -30.42
CA PRO A 24 18.07 -21.29 -31.71
C PRO A 24 18.18 -19.84 -32.20
N GLY A 25 19.40 -19.31 -32.22
CA GLY A 25 19.72 -18.01 -32.82
C GLY A 25 20.32 -16.94 -31.90
N THR A 26 20.47 -17.17 -30.62
CA THR A 26 21.15 -16.25 -29.70
C THR A 26 22.07 -17.00 -28.76
N GLY A 27 23.22 -16.41 -28.43
CA GLY A 27 24.26 -17.02 -27.58
C GLY A 27 23.74 -17.50 -26.23
N ALA A 28 24.38 -18.51 -25.67
CA ALA A 28 23.99 -19.12 -24.39
C ALA A 28 24.00 -18.08 -23.26
N VAL A 29 22.86 -17.91 -22.57
CA VAL A 29 22.76 -17.13 -21.32
C VAL A 29 22.81 -18.12 -20.16
N THR A 30 23.84 -18.01 -19.34
CA THR A 30 23.96 -18.82 -18.13
C THR A 30 23.27 -18.06 -16.99
N VAL A 31 22.15 -18.59 -16.49
CA VAL A 31 21.51 -18.08 -15.27
C VAL A 31 22.02 -18.89 -14.09
N GLN A 32 22.74 -18.28 -13.18
CA GLN A 32 23.23 -18.89 -11.96
C GLN A 32 22.21 -18.65 -10.86
N ALA A 33 21.53 -19.71 -10.45
CA ALA A 33 20.69 -19.64 -9.27
C ALA A 33 21.59 -19.65 -8.01
N ALA A 34 21.58 -18.60 -7.25
CA ALA A 34 22.23 -18.54 -5.94
C ALA A 34 21.44 -19.38 -4.94
N ALA A 35 22.03 -20.50 -4.51
CA ALA A 35 21.51 -21.24 -3.36
C ALA A 35 22.01 -20.61 -2.08
N SER A 36 21.07 -20.26 -1.22
CA SER A 36 21.27 -19.73 0.12
C SER A 36 21.91 -20.73 1.09
N ASN A 37 22.77 -20.18 1.97
CA ASN A 37 22.96 -20.53 3.37
C ASN A 37 23.95 -21.56 3.81
N SER A 38 24.86 -21.07 4.61
CA SER A 38 24.96 -21.61 5.95
C SER A 38 25.55 -20.57 6.92
N PHE A 39 24.89 -20.46 8.03
CA PHE A 39 25.20 -19.83 9.30
C PHE A 39 26.63 -20.09 9.76
N GLY A 40 27.35 -19.06 10.21
CA GLY A 40 28.56 -19.23 11.02
C GLY A 40 29.55 -18.08 11.00
N GLY A 41 29.41 -17.13 11.90
CA GLY A 41 30.45 -16.60 12.76
C GLY A 41 31.54 -15.68 12.24
N SER A 42 31.48 -14.43 12.73
CA SER A 42 32.60 -13.61 13.21
C SER A 42 33.56 -12.96 12.23
N GLY A 43 33.58 -11.62 12.27
CA GLY A 43 34.75 -10.81 11.89
C GLY A 43 34.43 -9.55 11.10
N SER A 44 34.44 -8.44 11.81
CA SER A 44 34.51 -7.04 11.37
C SER A 44 35.20 -6.79 10.04
N GLU A 45 34.53 -6.09 9.16
CA GLU A 45 35.10 -5.01 8.32
C GLU A 45 33.91 -4.20 7.77
N GLU A 46 33.96 -2.89 7.96
CA GLU A 46 32.98 -1.95 7.46
C GLU A 46 33.07 -1.94 5.94
N ASP A 47 32.00 -2.41 5.29
CA ASP A 47 31.77 -2.22 3.86
C ASP A 47 30.44 -1.48 3.71
N ASP A 48 30.52 -0.19 3.32
CA ASP A 48 29.42 0.63 2.87
C ASP A 48 28.83 0.04 1.56
N SER A 49 28.26 -1.14 1.64
CA SER A 49 27.41 -1.64 0.58
C SER A 49 25.99 -1.19 0.86
N TYR A 50 25.48 -0.31 0.01
CA TYR A 50 24.07 -0.07 -0.23
C TYR A 50 23.33 -1.39 -0.03
N GLN A 51 22.63 -1.52 1.09
CA GLN A 51 21.73 -2.64 1.27
C GLN A 51 20.58 -2.42 0.29
N ASP A 52 20.53 -3.28 -0.69
CA ASP A 52 19.40 -3.51 -1.56
C ASP A 52 18.20 -3.76 -0.62
N PHE A 53 17.33 -2.77 -0.48
CA PHE A 53 16.12 -2.91 0.32
C PHE A 53 15.31 -4.01 -0.37
N ALA A 54 15.16 -5.13 0.27
CA ALA A 54 14.30 -6.19 -0.20
C ALA A 54 12.90 -5.58 -0.36
N ALA A 55 12.51 -5.34 -1.61
CA ALA A 55 11.11 -5.08 -1.94
C ALA A 55 10.28 -6.22 -1.35
N SER A 56 9.05 -5.94 -0.93
CA SER A 56 8.11 -6.96 -0.49
C SER A 56 8.13 -8.14 -1.49
N GLU A 57 8.02 -9.37 -1.02
CA GLU A 57 7.92 -10.53 -1.91
C GLU A 57 6.70 -10.45 -2.85
N PHE A 58 5.78 -9.52 -2.57
CA PHE A 58 4.55 -9.29 -3.29
C PHE A 58 4.60 -8.01 -4.13
N SER A 59 3.85 -8.01 -5.22
CA SER A 59 3.63 -6.83 -6.06
C SER A 59 2.93 -5.72 -5.27
N LEU A 60 3.24 -4.46 -5.57
CA LEU A 60 2.50 -3.30 -5.02
C LEU A 60 1.02 -3.27 -5.46
N VAL A 61 0.68 -4.02 -6.49
CA VAL A 61 -0.69 -4.31 -6.91
C VAL A 61 -0.91 -5.81 -6.82
N LEU A 62 -1.81 -6.23 -5.95
CA LEU A 62 -2.26 -7.61 -5.82
C LEU A 62 -3.77 -7.66 -6.07
N ASP A 63 -4.19 -8.11 -7.25
CA ASP A 63 -5.60 -8.19 -7.63
C ASP A 63 -6.11 -9.64 -7.64
N GLU A 64 -6.26 -10.26 -6.46
CA GLU A 64 -6.80 -11.62 -6.35
C GLU A 64 -8.29 -11.71 -6.66
N ALA A 65 -9.01 -10.60 -6.58
CA ALA A 65 -10.44 -10.54 -6.86
C ALA A 65 -10.78 -10.24 -8.33
N ASP A 66 -9.76 -10.09 -9.20
CA ASP A 66 -9.91 -9.84 -10.65
C ASP A 66 -10.81 -8.62 -10.94
N LEU A 67 -10.57 -7.52 -10.21
CA LEU A 67 -11.33 -6.27 -10.32
C LEU A 67 -10.75 -5.32 -11.37
N LEU A 68 -9.49 -5.53 -11.77
CA LEU A 68 -8.76 -4.73 -12.74
C LEU A 68 -8.49 -5.54 -14.01
N THR A 69 -8.28 -4.85 -15.11
CA THR A 69 -7.72 -5.47 -16.32
C THR A 69 -6.21 -5.50 -16.22
N ASP A 70 -5.55 -6.42 -16.94
CA ASP A 70 -4.07 -6.52 -17.02
C ASP A 70 -3.41 -5.17 -17.33
N GLU A 71 -4.07 -4.34 -18.15
CA GLU A 71 -3.57 -3.00 -18.52
C GLU A 71 -3.71 -2.01 -17.37
N GLU A 72 -4.82 -2.03 -16.64
CA GLU A 72 -5.05 -1.19 -15.46
C GLU A 72 -4.12 -1.57 -14.32
N GLU A 73 -3.88 -2.87 -14.07
CA GLU A 73 -2.90 -3.33 -13.10
C GLU A 73 -1.50 -2.82 -13.42
N SER A 74 -1.08 -2.95 -14.68
CA SER A 74 0.24 -2.49 -15.12
C SER A 74 0.42 -0.98 -14.95
N GLN A 75 -0.61 -0.19 -15.32
CA GLN A 75 -0.56 1.27 -15.17
C GLN A 75 -0.53 1.69 -13.70
N LEU A 76 -1.32 1.03 -12.87
CA LEU A 76 -1.35 1.28 -11.43
C LEU A 76 -0.01 0.90 -10.78
N LEU A 77 0.55 -0.25 -11.15
CA LEU A 77 1.85 -0.73 -10.65
C LEU A 77 2.96 0.27 -10.98
N ASP A 78 3.08 0.71 -12.23
CA ASP A 78 4.07 1.70 -12.66
C ASP A 78 3.98 2.99 -11.82
N LYS A 79 2.75 3.42 -11.50
CA LYS A 79 2.49 4.61 -10.69
C LYS A 79 2.90 4.42 -9.23
N LEU A 80 2.51 3.29 -8.62
CA LEU A 80 2.84 2.97 -7.23
C LEU A 80 4.35 2.75 -7.04
N GLU A 81 5.03 2.10 -7.99
CA GLU A 81 6.49 1.94 -7.98
C GLU A 81 7.21 3.29 -8.04
N ALA A 82 6.72 4.22 -8.87
CA ALA A 82 7.28 5.57 -8.96
C ALA A 82 7.17 6.32 -7.63
N ILE A 83 5.98 6.28 -6.98
CA ILE A 83 5.74 6.93 -5.68
C ILE A 83 6.61 6.27 -4.59
N THR A 84 6.60 4.95 -4.51
CA THR A 84 7.41 4.19 -3.55
C THR A 84 8.90 4.50 -3.69
N GLY A 85 9.40 4.55 -4.93
CA GLY A 85 10.80 4.89 -5.20
C GLY A 85 11.18 6.33 -4.85
N GLU A 86 10.24 7.28 -5.04
CA GLU A 86 10.47 8.70 -4.74
C GLU A 86 10.55 8.98 -3.23
N TYR A 87 9.64 8.37 -2.46
CA TYR A 87 9.50 8.67 -1.03
C TYR A 87 10.11 7.62 -0.10
N ASN A 88 10.61 6.50 -0.65
CA ASN A 88 11.11 5.35 0.12
C ASN A 88 10.09 4.87 1.18
N LEU A 89 8.82 4.90 0.80
CA LEU A 89 7.67 4.43 1.58
C LEU A 89 6.77 3.62 0.64
N GLU A 90 6.44 2.40 1.01
CA GLU A 90 5.68 1.52 0.17
C GLU A 90 4.21 1.92 0.10
N VAL A 91 3.71 2.14 -1.12
CA VAL A 91 2.30 2.42 -1.38
C VAL A 91 1.75 1.25 -2.16
N ALA A 92 0.80 0.53 -1.59
CA ALA A 92 0.29 -0.71 -2.16
C ALA A 92 -1.24 -0.77 -2.19
N VAL A 93 -1.74 -1.63 -3.08
CA VAL A 93 -3.17 -1.96 -3.24
C VAL A 93 -3.32 -3.48 -3.28
N ALA A 94 -4.29 -4.00 -2.53
CA ALA A 94 -4.64 -5.41 -2.59
C ALA A 94 -6.16 -5.59 -2.69
N THR A 95 -6.59 -6.54 -3.52
CA THR A 95 -7.98 -6.99 -3.58
C THR A 95 -8.07 -8.46 -3.23
N VAL A 96 -9.10 -8.85 -2.50
CA VAL A 96 -9.35 -10.23 -2.10
C VAL A 96 -10.84 -10.55 -2.26
N GLU A 97 -11.15 -11.83 -2.45
CA GLU A 97 -12.55 -12.26 -2.51
C GLU A 97 -13.23 -12.20 -1.14
N SER A 98 -12.53 -12.57 -0.07
CA SER A 98 -13.07 -12.58 1.29
C SER A 98 -11.99 -12.32 2.34
N LYS A 99 -12.38 -11.68 3.44
CA LYS A 99 -11.59 -11.53 4.68
C LYS A 99 -11.76 -12.70 5.65
N ASP A 100 -12.37 -13.82 5.21
CA ASP A 100 -12.55 -15.07 5.98
C ASP A 100 -13.21 -14.88 7.36
N GLY A 101 -14.15 -13.95 7.45
CA GLY A 101 -14.93 -13.68 8.66
C GLY A 101 -14.18 -12.86 9.74
N ASN A 102 -13.00 -12.39 9.45
CA ASN A 102 -12.25 -11.48 10.34
C ASN A 102 -12.83 -10.05 10.26
N GLU A 103 -12.46 -9.20 11.23
CA GLU A 103 -12.68 -7.76 11.09
C GLU A 103 -11.75 -7.20 10.02
N MET A 104 -12.24 -6.29 9.16
CA MET A 104 -11.51 -5.81 8.00
C MET A 104 -10.18 -5.13 8.36
N ASN A 105 -10.16 -4.31 9.40
CA ASN A 105 -8.94 -3.66 9.89
C ASN A 105 -7.90 -4.70 10.34
N TYR A 106 -8.31 -5.66 11.16
CA TYR A 106 -7.42 -6.73 11.63
C TYR A 106 -6.87 -7.56 10.48
N PHE A 107 -7.73 -7.90 9.50
CA PHE A 107 -7.33 -8.65 8.31
C PHE A 107 -6.29 -7.88 7.48
N THR A 108 -6.53 -6.58 7.23
CA THR A 108 -5.62 -5.74 6.45
C THR A 108 -4.27 -5.55 7.16
N ASP A 109 -4.27 -5.32 8.49
CA ASP A 109 -3.04 -5.17 9.27
C ASP A 109 -2.22 -6.46 9.25
N HIS A 110 -2.88 -7.61 9.48
CA HIS A 110 -2.21 -8.92 9.42
C HIS A 110 -1.67 -9.23 8.03
N PHE A 111 -2.44 -8.91 6.99
CA PHE A 111 -2.02 -9.11 5.62
C PHE A 111 -0.78 -8.30 5.29
N PHE A 112 -0.71 -7.05 5.73
CA PHE A 112 0.47 -6.20 5.57
C PHE A 112 1.70 -6.83 6.22
N ASP A 113 1.58 -7.24 7.49
CA ASP A 113 2.69 -7.79 8.26
C ASP A 113 3.17 -9.17 7.74
N GLU A 114 2.23 -10.08 7.44
CA GLU A 114 2.55 -11.46 7.04
C GLU A 114 3.16 -11.53 5.63
N ASN A 115 2.80 -10.60 4.75
CA ASN A 115 3.32 -10.55 3.38
C ASN A 115 4.55 -9.62 3.23
N GLY A 116 5.03 -9.05 4.35
CA GLY A 116 6.26 -8.28 4.38
C GLY A 116 6.18 -6.96 3.62
N TYR A 117 5.01 -6.34 3.58
CA TYR A 117 4.86 -4.99 3.04
C TYR A 117 5.60 -3.96 3.88
N GLY A 118 5.94 -2.83 3.26
CA GLY A 118 6.64 -1.71 3.86
C GLY A 118 8.15 -1.73 3.67
N THR A 119 8.73 -0.55 3.51
CA THR A 119 10.15 -0.37 3.30
C THR A 119 10.92 -0.25 4.62
N GLY A 120 12.17 -0.75 4.61
CA GLY A 120 13.11 -0.59 5.72
C GLY A 120 12.74 -1.34 7.00
N GLU A 121 13.50 -1.09 8.08
CA GLU A 121 13.34 -1.78 9.38
C GLU A 121 12.01 -1.45 10.09
N ASN A 122 11.39 -0.33 9.76
CA ASN A 122 10.13 0.11 10.38
C ASN A 122 8.90 -0.30 9.58
N HIS A 123 9.07 -0.99 8.44
CA HIS A 123 8.00 -1.33 7.52
C HIS A 123 7.19 -0.08 7.10
N ASP A 124 7.91 0.96 6.63
CA ASP A 124 7.29 2.23 6.25
C ASP A 124 6.38 2.03 5.03
N GLY A 125 5.06 2.14 5.23
CA GLY A 125 4.12 1.85 4.15
C GLY A 125 2.67 2.22 4.43
N ILE A 126 1.87 2.09 3.37
CA ILE A 126 0.42 2.22 3.37
C ILE A 126 -0.17 1.19 2.41
N LEU A 127 -1.18 0.48 2.85
CA LEU A 127 -1.90 -0.52 2.06
C LEU A 127 -3.39 -0.21 1.99
N PHE A 128 -3.94 -0.13 0.78
CA PHE A 128 -5.37 -0.05 0.54
C PHE A 128 -5.90 -1.43 0.13
N MET A 129 -6.72 -2.03 0.96
CA MET A 129 -7.29 -3.35 0.72
C MET A 129 -8.81 -3.30 0.52
N VAL A 130 -9.29 -4.07 -0.46
CA VAL A 130 -10.71 -4.26 -0.75
C VAL A 130 -11.06 -5.74 -0.68
N SER A 131 -12.08 -6.11 0.11
CA SER A 131 -12.71 -7.43 0.11
C SER A 131 -14.04 -7.34 -0.63
N ILE A 132 -14.08 -7.85 -1.87
CA ILE A 132 -15.25 -7.65 -2.74
C ILE A 132 -16.45 -8.46 -2.31
N GLY A 133 -16.26 -9.69 -1.87
CA GLY A 133 -17.36 -10.56 -1.42
C GLY A 133 -17.99 -10.09 -0.11
N ASP A 134 -17.22 -9.45 0.76
CA ASP A 134 -17.72 -8.87 2.01
C ASP A 134 -18.21 -7.43 1.83
N ARG A 135 -17.86 -6.76 0.72
CA ARG A 135 -18.15 -5.34 0.44
C ARG A 135 -17.56 -4.42 1.50
N GLU A 136 -16.38 -4.75 1.95
CA GLU A 136 -15.63 -3.99 2.95
C GLU A 136 -14.26 -3.63 2.39
N TRP A 137 -13.70 -2.57 2.94
CA TRP A 137 -12.36 -2.09 2.58
C TRP A 137 -11.72 -1.39 3.76
N HIS A 138 -10.39 -1.34 3.76
CA HIS A 138 -9.62 -0.66 4.78
C HIS A 138 -8.32 -0.10 4.21
N ILE A 139 -7.81 0.96 4.84
CA ILE A 139 -6.48 1.49 4.59
C ILE A 139 -5.71 1.41 5.90
N THR A 140 -4.57 0.70 5.87
CA THR A 140 -3.64 0.62 7.00
C THR A 140 -2.35 1.34 6.71
N THR A 141 -1.67 1.83 7.75
CA THR A 141 -0.40 2.55 7.66
C THR A 141 0.59 2.03 8.70
N HIS A 142 1.85 1.88 8.31
CA HIS A 142 2.92 1.39 9.17
C HIS A 142 4.14 2.31 9.14
N GLY A 143 4.93 2.27 10.18
CA GLY A 143 6.18 3.04 10.28
C GLY A 143 5.98 4.54 10.09
N TYR A 144 6.77 5.15 9.20
CA TYR A 144 6.63 6.57 8.86
C TYR A 144 5.27 6.89 8.18
N GLY A 145 4.62 5.88 7.56
CA GLY A 145 3.29 6.02 7.00
C GLY A 145 2.27 6.58 8.00
N MET A 146 2.34 6.19 9.28
CA MET A 146 1.46 6.75 10.33
C MET A 146 1.64 8.26 10.58
N THR A 147 2.79 8.79 10.22
CA THR A 147 3.08 10.23 10.34
C THR A 147 2.69 10.98 9.07
N ALA A 148 3.03 10.42 7.91
CA ALA A 148 2.73 11.00 6.61
C ALA A 148 1.23 11.02 6.32
N PHE A 149 0.54 9.93 6.66
CA PHE A 149 -0.91 9.76 6.52
C PHE A 149 -1.57 9.79 7.90
N ASN A 150 -1.49 10.94 8.58
CA ASN A 150 -2.15 11.12 9.87
C ASN A 150 -3.68 10.95 9.78
N ASP A 151 -4.40 11.09 10.89
CA ASP A 151 -5.85 10.88 10.94
C ASP A 151 -6.62 11.75 9.91
N ASP A 152 -6.20 13.00 9.73
CA ASP A 152 -6.82 13.92 8.76
C ASP A 152 -6.51 13.48 7.32
N GLY A 153 -5.28 13.03 7.04
CA GLY A 153 -4.87 12.50 5.75
C GLY A 153 -5.63 11.21 5.39
N LEU A 154 -5.75 10.28 6.35
CA LEU A 154 -6.54 9.06 6.16
C LEU A 154 -8.03 9.36 5.95
N ALA A 155 -8.59 10.34 6.65
CA ALA A 155 -9.97 10.77 6.44
C ALA A 155 -10.14 11.34 5.03
N TYR A 156 -9.18 12.15 4.57
CA TYR A 156 -9.18 12.72 3.22
C TYR A 156 -9.09 11.64 2.14
N LEU A 157 -8.21 10.65 2.29
CA LEU A 157 -8.16 9.49 1.38
C LEU A 157 -9.52 8.79 1.31
N LYS A 158 -10.09 8.44 2.48
CA LYS A 158 -11.36 7.72 2.57
C LYS A 158 -12.52 8.47 1.93
N GLU A 159 -12.63 9.78 2.14
CA GLU A 159 -13.68 10.62 1.58
C GLU A 159 -13.65 10.62 0.03
N ASN A 160 -12.47 10.56 -0.56
CA ASN A 160 -12.29 10.62 -2.00
C ASN A 160 -12.42 9.24 -2.70
N VAL A 161 -12.01 8.14 -2.04
CA VAL A 161 -12.10 6.80 -2.66
C VAL A 161 -13.46 6.14 -2.46
N GLU A 162 -14.16 6.41 -1.33
CA GLU A 162 -15.41 5.75 -0.98
C GLU A 162 -16.53 5.93 -2.04
N PRO A 163 -16.74 7.12 -2.64
CA PRO A 163 -17.73 7.27 -3.70
C PRO A 163 -17.43 6.40 -4.92
N LEU A 164 -16.16 6.29 -5.30
CA LEU A 164 -15.72 5.49 -6.46
C LEU A 164 -15.93 4.00 -6.21
N LEU A 165 -15.63 3.53 -5.00
CA LEU A 165 -15.92 2.14 -4.60
C LEU A 165 -17.43 1.82 -4.62
N LYS A 166 -18.27 2.77 -4.18
CA LYS A 166 -19.74 2.62 -4.22
C LYS A 166 -20.29 2.54 -5.64
N ASP A 167 -19.62 3.22 -6.57
CA ASP A 167 -19.96 3.21 -8.00
C ASP A 167 -19.31 2.02 -8.73
N GLU A 168 -18.63 1.12 -8.01
CA GLU A 168 -17.88 -0.03 -8.53
C GLU A 168 -16.79 0.37 -9.55
N ASN A 169 -16.29 1.61 -9.45
CA ASN A 169 -15.17 2.11 -10.24
C ASN A 169 -13.84 1.85 -9.50
N PHE A 170 -13.40 0.58 -9.50
CA PHE A 170 -12.24 0.14 -8.72
C PHE A 170 -10.94 0.76 -9.19
N TYR A 171 -10.68 0.72 -10.50
CA TYR A 171 -9.48 1.37 -11.05
C TYR A 171 -9.45 2.87 -10.70
N GLY A 172 -10.56 3.58 -10.87
CA GLY A 172 -10.65 4.99 -10.50
C GLY A 172 -10.40 5.24 -9.01
N ALA A 173 -10.84 4.32 -8.14
CA ALA A 173 -10.59 4.42 -6.70
C ALA A 173 -9.09 4.24 -6.37
N PHE A 174 -8.43 3.25 -6.98
CA PHE A 174 -7.01 2.97 -6.76
C PHE A 174 -6.10 4.02 -7.39
N ASP A 175 -6.45 4.51 -8.59
CA ASP A 175 -5.72 5.59 -9.24
C ASP A 175 -5.81 6.91 -8.45
N THR A 176 -7.02 7.25 -7.95
CA THR A 176 -7.23 8.40 -7.06
C THR A 176 -6.46 8.23 -5.74
N TYR A 177 -6.47 7.03 -5.14
CA TYR A 177 -5.70 6.74 -3.94
C TYR A 177 -4.22 6.99 -4.17
N ALA A 178 -3.66 6.51 -5.28
CA ALA A 178 -2.25 6.70 -5.62
C ALA A 178 -1.89 8.20 -5.77
N ASP A 179 -2.70 8.98 -6.50
CA ASP A 179 -2.49 10.43 -6.64
C ASP A 179 -2.51 11.15 -5.30
N LEU A 180 -3.49 10.85 -4.46
CA LEU A 180 -3.62 11.46 -3.14
C LEU A 180 -2.48 11.03 -2.20
N CYS A 181 -2.02 9.77 -2.29
CA CYS A 181 -0.84 9.33 -1.52
C CYS A 181 0.39 10.14 -1.92
N GLN A 182 0.61 10.40 -3.21
CA GLN A 182 1.72 11.23 -3.67
C GLN A 182 1.63 12.65 -3.10
N ASP A 183 0.45 13.29 -3.18
CA ASP A 183 0.24 14.63 -2.65
C ASP A 183 0.49 14.71 -1.13
N LEU A 184 -0.01 13.73 -0.37
CA LEU A 184 0.15 13.68 1.08
C LEU A 184 1.61 13.42 1.48
N LEU A 185 2.33 12.56 0.74
CA LEU A 185 3.75 12.30 0.95
C LEU A 185 4.60 13.53 0.63
N GLU A 186 4.27 14.28 -0.42
CA GLU A 186 4.94 15.55 -0.74
C GLU A 186 4.77 16.57 0.40
N MET A 187 3.54 16.72 0.93
CA MET A 187 3.28 17.60 2.08
C MET A 187 4.06 17.16 3.32
N ALA A 188 4.06 15.87 3.63
CA ALA A 188 4.78 15.32 4.77
C ALA A 188 6.31 15.49 4.63
N ALA A 189 6.87 15.27 3.44
CA ALA A 189 8.28 15.47 3.14
C ALA A 189 8.72 16.94 3.30
N ASN A 190 7.82 17.89 3.04
CA ASN A 190 8.03 19.31 3.28
C ASN A 190 7.87 19.71 4.75
N GLY A 191 7.53 18.78 5.64
CA GLY A 191 7.32 19.01 7.08
C GLY A 191 5.96 19.63 7.42
N GLU A 192 5.03 19.63 6.49
CA GLU A 192 3.67 20.16 6.62
C GLU A 192 2.65 19.06 6.31
N PRO A 193 2.55 18.00 7.15
CA PRO A 193 1.59 16.92 6.91
C PRO A 193 0.17 17.49 6.82
N TYR A 194 -0.67 16.86 6.02
CA TYR A 194 -2.02 17.32 5.75
C TYR A 194 -2.81 17.54 7.05
N THR A 195 -3.53 18.65 7.10
CA THR A 195 -4.48 18.96 8.15
C THR A 195 -5.78 19.42 7.50
N GLU A 196 -6.91 18.90 8.00
CA GLU A 196 -8.20 19.31 7.49
C GLU A 196 -8.38 20.84 7.64
N PRO A 197 -8.75 21.56 6.56
CA PRO A 197 -8.91 23.00 6.62
C PRO A 197 -10.02 23.36 7.61
N PHE A 198 -9.68 24.24 8.56
CA PHE A 198 -10.64 24.70 9.56
C PHE A 198 -11.87 25.32 8.89
N SER A 199 -13.03 24.71 9.07
CA SER A 199 -14.29 25.25 8.55
C SER A 199 -14.82 26.36 9.44
N PRO A 200 -14.87 27.63 8.98
CA PRO A 200 -15.38 28.74 9.77
C PRO A 200 -16.88 28.61 10.12
N ILE A 201 -17.57 27.67 9.50
CA ILE A 201 -19.00 27.41 9.73
C ILE A 201 -19.26 26.99 11.19
N TRP A 202 -18.33 26.25 11.82
CA TRP A 202 -18.45 25.86 13.22
C TRP A 202 -18.36 27.03 14.18
N ILE A 203 -17.60 28.08 13.84
CA ILE A 203 -17.58 29.35 14.60
C ILE A 203 -18.97 30.04 14.51
N LEU A 204 -19.53 30.09 13.30
CA LEU A 204 -20.84 30.74 13.11
C LEU A 204 -21.95 29.98 13.84
N ILE A 205 -21.91 28.65 13.82
CA ILE A 205 -22.87 27.82 14.56
C ILE A 205 -22.74 28.04 16.08
N SER A 206 -21.53 28.00 16.61
CA SER A 206 -21.28 28.18 18.03
C SER A 206 -21.66 29.61 18.49
N LEU A 207 -21.37 30.62 17.68
CA LEU A 207 -21.80 32.02 17.93
C LEU A 207 -23.32 32.16 17.92
N GLY A 208 -23.98 31.50 16.96
CA GLY A 208 -25.45 31.49 16.88
C GLY A 208 -26.09 30.85 18.12
N ILE A 209 -25.59 29.70 18.53
CA ILE A 209 -26.07 29.02 19.76
C ILE A 209 -25.82 29.90 20.99
N GLY A 210 -24.65 30.51 21.12
CA GLY A 210 -24.32 31.41 22.23
C GLY A 210 -25.24 32.62 22.31
N LEU A 211 -25.55 33.25 21.17
CA LEU A 211 -26.50 34.36 21.10
C LEU A 211 -27.93 33.97 21.52
N VAL A 212 -28.42 32.83 21.08
CA VAL A 212 -29.73 32.29 21.43
C VAL A 212 -29.83 32.06 22.96
N LEU A 213 -28.81 31.41 23.53
CA LEU A 213 -28.74 31.15 24.96
C LEU A 213 -28.68 32.46 25.78
N ALA A 214 -27.86 33.42 25.36
CA ALA A 214 -27.77 34.74 26.00
C ALA A 214 -29.12 35.47 25.95
N PHE A 215 -29.83 35.42 24.83
CA PHE A 215 -31.15 36.02 24.66
C PHE A 215 -32.19 35.38 25.59
N LEU A 216 -32.23 34.05 25.69
CA LEU A 216 -33.13 33.31 26.57
C LEU A 216 -32.87 33.63 28.05
N CYS A 217 -31.60 33.68 28.47
CA CYS A 217 -31.21 34.06 29.82
C CYS A 217 -31.66 35.50 30.15
N THR A 218 -31.50 36.44 29.21
CA THR A 218 -31.87 37.84 29.40
C THR A 218 -33.38 38.01 29.49
N MET A 219 -34.16 37.25 28.70
CA MET A 219 -35.63 37.24 28.82
C MET A 219 -36.12 36.68 30.17
N GLY A 220 -35.47 35.58 30.64
CA GLY A 220 -35.82 34.99 31.94
C GLY A 220 -35.63 35.97 33.12
N MET A 221 -34.59 36.81 33.08
CA MET A 221 -34.33 37.82 34.10
C MET A 221 -35.31 39.04 34.07
N ARG A 222 -35.91 39.31 32.90
CA ARG A 222 -36.92 40.38 32.78
C ARG A 222 -38.32 39.97 33.24
N ALA A 223 -38.55 38.69 33.41
CA ALA A 223 -39.86 38.15 33.81
C ALA A 223 -40.06 38.02 35.36
N GLN A 224 -39.04 38.40 36.13
CA GLN A 224 -39.12 38.56 37.58
C GLN A 224 -39.24 40.03 37.94
#